data_2b0b0855037b8e3d63c1275ba9a5db01
#
_entry.id   2b0b0855037b8e3d63c1275ba9a5db01
#
_cell.length_a   1.000
_cell.length_b   1.000
_cell.length_c   1.000
_cell.angle_alpha   90.00
_cell.angle_beta   90.00
_cell.angle_gamma   90.00
#
_symmetry.space_group_name_H-M   'P 1'
#
loop_
_entity.id
_entity.type
_entity.pdbx_description
1 polymer ?
#
loop_
_entity_poly.entity_id
_entity_poly.type
_entity_poly.pdbx_seq_one_letter_code
_entity_poly.pdbx_strand_id
1 'polypeptide(L)'
;MSFAASATGSPGVPTTRPRDLPRRSAVAFAGAGLLAPLVARPARAAEITWRLGHSVPAEFPLHIRLMEAAGAITEQSGGKMRLEVHGNGELGGPIGLSAQLLAGKIDAAPMTSQLLAPNLALAALPMVGFAFTGYDRVWAALDGEAGAFLRQEIKVRLGIIAMERCWNFGFRQLSTNGKSVRTAADIEGMRLRTPPEAELVKLFQALKALPVAMPLGDLANALETRAVDGQESVVPLLKAAGLWQQQKTCALTNHVWDGHWICVAGKSWRNLPDDLKPVVARAFNDAALNQRKDTMEYDASCQRELEADGLTFNTIDTASFRSVLRKAGYYDSWRRKIGDDGWATLLKYSGPLD
;
A
#
# COMPACT_ATOMS: atom_id res chain seq x y z
N MET A 1 -25.95 15.94 52.00
CA MET A 1 -25.33 15.43 53.23
C MET A 1 -23.82 15.47 53.03
N SER A 2 -23.21 16.31 53.85
CA SER A 2 -21.80 16.67 53.94
C SER A 2 -21.03 15.65 54.79
N PHE A 3 -19.74 15.42 54.46
CA PHE A 3 -18.65 15.10 55.40
C PHE A 3 -17.41 14.96 54.56
N ALA A 4 -16.47 15.88 54.55
CA ALA A 4 -15.50 16.30 55.56
C ALA A 4 -14.16 15.50 55.45
N ALA A 5 -13.14 16.25 55.29
CA ALA A 5 -11.73 15.92 55.11
C ALA A 5 -11.06 15.28 56.33
N SER A 6 -9.96 14.54 56.10
CA SER A 6 -8.94 14.37 57.13
C SER A 6 -7.55 14.29 56.48
N ALA A 7 -6.66 15.18 56.93
CA ALA A 7 -5.25 15.26 56.59
C ALA A 7 -4.42 14.60 57.72
N THR A 8 -3.37 13.89 57.36
CA THR A 8 -2.17 13.61 58.19
C THR A 8 -1.06 13.20 57.21
N GLY A 9 0.12 13.74 57.12
CA GLY A 9 1.08 14.13 58.09
C GLY A 9 2.43 13.63 57.53
N SER A 10 3.33 14.53 57.06
CA SER A 10 4.68 14.20 56.59
C SER A 10 5.64 13.99 57.80
N PRO A 11 6.64 13.11 57.70
CA PRO A 11 7.81 13.21 58.54
C PRO A 11 9.06 13.64 57.72
N GLY A 12 9.84 14.44 58.42
CA GLY A 12 10.94 15.25 57.93
C GLY A 12 12.20 14.52 57.51
N VAL A 13 12.97 15.21 56.70
CA VAL A 13 14.28 14.87 56.18
C VAL A 13 15.37 15.43 57.13
N PRO A 14 16.38 14.67 57.58
CA PRO A 14 17.51 15.21 58.34
C PRO A 14 18.57 15.80 57.40
N THR A 15 18.95 17.04 57.69
CA THR A 15 20.10 17.73 57.10
C THR A 15 21.41 17.22 57.66
N THR A 16 22.35 16.78 56.82
CA THR A 16 23.71 16.55 57.18
C THR A 16 24.64 17.57 56.46
N ARG A 17 25.45 18.25 57.24
CA ARG A 17 26.48 19.22 56.83
C ARG A 17 27.64 18.55 56.10
N PRO A 18 28.29 19.23 55.16
CA PRO A 18 29.46 18.69 54.45
C PRO A 18 30.74 18.77 55.28
N ARG A 19 31.52 17.71 55.24
CA ARG A 19 32.88 17.67 55.81
C ARG A 19 33.89 18.18 54.80
N ASP A 20 34.78 19.07 55.29
CA ASP A 20 35.96 19.62 54.61
C ASP A 20 36.92 18.49 54.19
N LEU A 21 37.42 18.52 52.96
CA LEU A 21 38.54 17.73 52.45
C LEU A 21 39.66 18.64 51.92
N PRO A 22 40.93 18.27 52.09
CA PRO A 22 42.04 19.21 51.95
C PRO A 22 42.47 19.42 50.49
N ARG A 23 42.92 20.65 50.23
CA ARG A 23 43.55 21.09 48.99
C ARG A 23 44.78 20.25 48.64
N ARG A 24 44.76 19.53 47.51
CA ARG A 24 45.97 19.02 46.84
C ARG A 24 46.09 19.69 45.46
N SER A 25 47.27 20.22 45.27
CA SER A 25 47.76 21.00 44.14
C SER A 25 47.55 20.25 42.82
N ALA A 26 46.85 20.89 41.87
CA ALA A 26 46.73 20.41 40.50
C ALA A 26 47.84 21.02 39.65
N VAL A 27 48.68 20.14 39.10
CA VAL A 27 49.68 20.46 38.07
C VAL A 27 48.94 20.66 36.76
N ALA A 28 49.05 21.85 36.20
CA ALA A 28 48.45 22.19 34.90
C ALA A 28 49.29 21.57 33.78
N PHE A 29 48.70 20.59 33.07
CA PHE A 29 49.18 20.15 31.73
C PHE A 29 48.43 21.01 30.70
N ALA A 30 49.13 21.97 30.11
CA ALA A 30 48.64 22.70 28.96
C ALA A 30 48.76 21.82 27.69
N GLY A 31 47.73 21.08 27.40
CA GLY A 31 47.54 20.39 26.08
C GLY A 31 46.72 21.29 25.18
N ALA A 32 47.37 22.00 24.25
CA ALA A 32 46.71 22.77 23.21
C ALA A 32 46.07 21.78 22.18
N GLY A 33 44.87 21.30 22.47
CA GLY A 33 44.04 20.58 21.50
C GLY A 33 43.39 21.62 20.56
N LEU A 34 43.82 21.67 19.32
CA LEU A 34 43.14 22.39 18.24
C LEU A 34 41.75 21.76 18.04
N LEU A 35 40.76 22.29 18.77
CA LEU A 35 39.34 22.07 18.45
C LEU A 35 39.04 22.88 17.16
N ALA A 36 39.18 22.22 16.01
CA ALA A 36 38.61 22.76 14.78
C ALA A 36 37.10 22.93 15.01
N PRO A 37 36.56 24.15 14.82
CA PRO A 37 35.10 24.31 14.92
C PRO A 37 34.46 23.45 13.85
N LEU A 38 33.63 22.47 14.25
CA LEU A 38 32.66 21.87 13.38
C LEU A 38 31.72 23.01 12.93
N VAL A 39 32.06 23.65 11.82
CA VAL A 39 31.16 24.55 11.14
C VAL A 39 30.01 23.73 10.66
N ALA A 40 28.94 23.66 11.46
CA ALA A 40 27.64 23.18 11.00
C ALA A 40 27.27 24.04 9.79
N ARG A 41 27.42 23.46 8.57
CA ARG A 41 26.93 24.11 7.37
C ARG A 41 25.45 24.39 7.60
N PRO A 42 24.98 25.65 7.44
CA PRO A 42 23.56 25.93 7.52
C PRO A 42 22.86 25.01 6.51
N ALA A 43 21.83 24.29 6.96
CA ALA A 43 21.01 23.48 6.08
C ALA A 43 20.45 24.41 4.99
N ARG A 44 21.03 24.32 3.79
CA ARG A 44 20.54 25.09 2.65
C ARG A 44 19.12 24.62 2.40
N ALA A 45 18.16 25.54 2.33
CA ALA A 45 16.79 25.21 1.97
C ALA A 45 16.82 24.49 0.61
N ALA A 46 16.06 23.37 0.49
CA ALA A 46 16.00 22.63 -0.75
C ALA A 46 15.50 23.54 -1.88
N GLU A 47 16.20 23.52 -3.00
CA GLU A 47 15.85 24.34 -4.17
C GLU A 47 14.59 23.81 -4.86
N ILE A 48 14.34 22.50 -4.71
CA ILE A 48 13.18 21.78 -5.29
C ILE A 48 12.48 21.03 -4.18
N THR A 49 11.18 21.30 -4.00
CA THR A 49 10.34 20.54 -3.08
C THR A 49 9.19 19.93 -3.84
N TRP A 50 9.04 18.60 -3.74
CA TRP A 50 7.90 17.88 -4.24
C TRP A 50 6.99 17.45 -3.11
N ARG A 51 5.67 17.44 -3.38
CA ARG A 51 4.65 16.90 -2.50
C ARG A 51 4.13 15.58 -3.05
N LEU A 52 4.20 14.54 -2.22
CA LEU A 52 3.61 13.23 -2.49
C LEU A 52 2.47 12.99 -1.51
N GLY A 53 1.27 12.69 -2.03
CA GLY A 53 0.10 12.37 -1.20
C GLY A 53 -0.28 10.90 -1.28
N HIS A 54 -0.66 10.29 -0.14
CA HIS A 54 -1.29 8.97 -0.08
C HIS A 54 -2.31 8.88 1.08
N SER A 55 -3.18 7.85 1.06
CA SER A 55 -4.28 7.72 2.02
C SER A 55 -4.14 6.55 3.00
N VAL A 56 -3.03 5.78 2.93
CA VAL A 56 -2.83 4.69 3.88
C VAL A 56 -2.27 5.21 5.21
N PRO A 57 -2.56 4.52 6.34
CA PRO A 57 -2.01 4.85 7.65
C PRO A 57 -0.48 4.80 7.71
N ALA A 58 0.10 5.51 8.69
CA ALA A 58 1.55 5.67 8.80
C ALA A 58 2.31 4.37 9.13
N GLU A 59 1.64 3.41 9.76
CA GLU A 59 2.18 2.09 10.09
C GLU A 59 2.27 1.12 8.92
N PHE A 60 1.68 1.46 7.77
CA PHE A 60 1.74 0.60 6.59
C PHE A 60 3.11 0.66 5.89
N PRO A 61 3.59 -0.47 5.35
CA PRO A 61 4.87 -0.53 4.64
C PRO A 61 5.00 0.51 3.51
N LEU A 62 3.90 0.89 2.87
CA LEU A 62 3.90 1.93 1.84
C LEU A 62 4.40 3.27 2.41
N HIS A 63 3.85 3.74 3.54
CA HIS A 63 4.26 5.00 4.15
C HIS A 63 5.72 4.95 4.61
N ILE A 64 6.08 3.90 5.34
CA ILE A 64 7.42 3.72 5.90
C ILE A 64 8.48 3.81 4.78
N ARG A 65 8.26 3.10 3.67
CA ARG A 65 9.21 3.08 2.55
C ARG A 65 9.17 4.33 1.68
N LEU A 66 8.05 5.06 1.65
CA LEU A 66 8.02 6.39 1.04
C LEU A 66 8.84 7.41 1.84
N MET A 67 8.84 7.33 3.18
CA MET A 67 9.71 8.14 4.03
C MET A 67 11.18 7.82 3.83
N GLU A 68 11.54 6.54 3.67
CA GLU A 68 12.90 6.11 3.30
C GLU A 68 13.32 6.70 1.95
N ALA A 69 12.48 6.59 0.93
CA ALA A 69 12.74 7.19 -0.38
C ALA A 69 12.93 8.71 -0.30
N ALA A 70 12.12 9.40 0.53
CA ALA A 70 12.25 10.84 0.75
C ALA A 70 13.59 11.22 1.40
N GLY A 71 14.05 10.45 2.39
CA GLY A 71 15.37 10.58 2.99
C GLY A 71 16.50 10.39 1.98
N ALA A 72 16.43 9.31 1.19
CA ALA A 72 17.40 8.98 0.16
C ALA A 72 17.48 10.06 -0.94
N ILE A 73 16.34 10.61 -1.37
CA ILE A 73 16.31 11.71 -2.34
C ILE A 73 17.03 12.94 -1.78
N THR A 74 16.75 13.30 -0.53
CA THR A 74 17.39 14.47 0.11
C THR A 74 18.90 14.27 0.24
N GLU A 75 19.35 13.11 0.71
CA GLU A 75 20.76 12.77 0.89
C GLU A 75 21.50 12.72 -0.44
N GLN A 76 21.01 11.93 -1.40
CA GLN A 76 21.68 11.70 -2.68
C GLN A 76 21.65 12.93 -3.61
N SER A 77 20.69 13.85 -3.43
CA SER A 77 20.69 15.13 -4.12
C SER A 77 21.64 16.18 -3.50
N GLY A 78 22.31 15.84 -2.39
CA GLY A 78 23.10 16.82 -1.61
C GLY A 78 22.25 17.93 -1.02
N GLY A 79 20.98 17.66 -0.70
CA GLY A 79 20.01 18.61 -0.15
C GLY A 79 19.37 19.54 -1.19
N LYS A 80 19.65 19.37 -2.49
CA LYS A 80 19.03 20.19 -3.56
C LYS A 80 17.53 19.88 -3.70
N MET A 81 17.11 18.66 -3.40
CA MET A 81 15.72 18.22 -3.52
C MET A 81 15.19 17.66 -2.22
N ARG A 82 13.93 17.95 -1.93
CA ARG A 82 13.15 17.41 -0.83
C ARG A 82 11.83 16.82 -1.34
N LEU A 83 11.46 15.65 -0.84
CA LEU A 83 10.15 15.05 -1.04
C LEU A 83 9.38 15.14 0.29
N GLU A 84 8.26 15.85 0.29
CA GLU A 84 7.32 15.89 1.41
C GLU A 84 6.25 14.84 1.23
N VAL A 85 6.21 13.88 2.16
CA VAL A 85 5.26 12.77 2.13
C VAL A 85 4.09 13.09 3.06
N HIS A 86 2.91 13.24 2.48
CA HIS A 86 1.64 13.51 3.15
C HIS A 86 0.80 12.24 3.17
N GLY A 87 0.79 11.57 4.31
CA GLY A 87 0.09 10.30 4.52
C GLY A 87 -1.35 10.46 5.02
N ASN A 88 -2.00 9.32 5.29
CA ASN A 88 -3.28 9.24 5.99
C ASN A 88 -4.41 10.13 5.39
N GLY A 89 -4.35 10.40 4.10
CA GLY A 89 -5.35 11.23 3.42
C GLY A 89 -5.25 12.74 3.67
N GLU A 90 -4.14 13.24 4.19
CA GLU A 90 -3.92 14.68 4.49
C GLU A 90 -4.20 15.57 3.27
N LEU A 91 -3.80 15.15 2.06
CA LEU A 91 -4.07 15.85 0.81
C LEU A 91 -5.36 15.39 0.11
N GLY A 92 -6.12 14.50 0.74
CA GLY A 92 -7.37 13.94 0.24
C GLY A 92 -7.33 12.43 0.02
N GLY A 93 -8.50 11.86 -0.33
CA GLY A 93 -8.63 10.43 -0.64
C GLY A 93 -8.08 10.05 -2.02
N PRO A 94 -8.02 8.73 -2.34
CA PRO A 94 -7.35 8.21 -3.54
C PRO A 94 -7.83 8.85 -4.85
N ILE A 95 -9.14 9.02 -5.04
CA ILE A 95 -9.71 9.65 -6.25
C ILE A 95 -9.28 11.12 -6.36
N GLY A 96 -9.32 11.87 -5.24
CA GLY A 96 -8.87 13.26 -5.18
C GLY A 96 -7.38 13.41 -5.48
N LEU A 97 -6.55 12.52 -4.94
CA LEU A 97 -5.11 12.49 -5.18
C LEU A 97 -4.79 12.17 -6.66
N SER A 98 -5.51 11.23 -7.26
CA SER A 98 -5.39 10.91 -8.68
C SER A 98 -5.71 12.14 -9.55
N ALA A 99 -6.81 12.82 -9.28
CA ALA A 99 -7.19 14.04 -10.00
C ALA A 99 -6.15 15.18 -9.82
N GLN A 100 -5.62 15.35 -8.61
CA GLN A 100 -4.58 16.34 -8.33
C GLN A 100 -3.26 16.03 -9.06
N LEU A 101 -2.85 14.77 -9.10
CA LEU A 101 -1.65 14.33 -9.82
C LEU A 101 -1.78 14.59 -11.32
N LEU A 102 -2.89 14.17 -11.94
CA LEU A 102 -3.15 14.38 -13.37
C LEU A 102 -3.22 15.87 -13.72
N ALA A 103 -3.73 16.70 -12.81
CA ALA A 103 -3.75 18.16 -12.97
C ALA A 103 -2.41 18.85 -12.62
N GLY A 104 -1.41 18.12 -12.12
CA GLY A 104 -0.13 18.66 -11.69
C GLY A 104 -0.21 19.57 -10.45
N LYS A 105 -1.22 19.37 -9.59
CA LYS A 105 -1.38 20.10 -8.32
C LYS A 105 -0.56 19.49 -7.18
N ILE A 106 -0.23 18.20 -7.27
CA ILE A 106 0.77 17.50 -6.46
C ILE A 106 1.80 16.88 -7.41
N ASP A 107 2.99 16.58 -6.91
CA ASP A 107 4.11 16.15 -7.73
C ASP A 107 4.16 14.63 -7.91
N ALA A 108 3.75 13.88 -6.89
CA ALA A 108 3.73 12.43 -6.93
C ALA A 108 2.56 11.84 -6.11
N ALA A 109 2.15 10.63 -6.48
CA ALA A 109 1.19 9.83 -5.73
C ALA A 109 1.33 8.34 -6.09
N PRO A 110 1.01 7.41 -5.17
CA PRO A 110 0.80 6.01 -5.52
C PRO A 110 -0.52 5.88 -6.30
N MET A 111 -0.42 5.29 -7.49
CA MET A 111 -1.54 5.09 -8.39
C MET A 111 -1.82 3.60 -8.58
N THR A 112 -2.98 3.16 -8.14
CA THR A 112 -3.45 1.78 -8.37
C THR A 112 -3.98 1.60 -9.79
N SER A 113 -4.12 0.35 -10.21
CA SER A 113 -4.81 0.02 -11.47
C SER A 113 -6.22 0.60 -11.54
N GLN A 114 -6.96 0.60 -10.42
CA GLN A 114 -8.31 1.16 -10.33
C GLN A 114 -8.35 2.67 -10.60
N LEU A 115 -7.34 3.41 -10.11
CA LEU A 115 -7.26 4.86 -10.30
C LEU A 115 -6.85 5.24 -11.73
N LEU A 116 -6.07 4.38 -12.40
CA LEU A 116 -5.61 4.60 -13.77
C LEU A 116 -6.63 4.13 -14.82
N ALA A 117 -7.34 3.04 -14.55
CA ALA A 117 -8.22 2.37 -15.51
C ALA A 117 -9.33 3.23 -16.12
N PRO A 118 -9.97 4.19 -15.41
CA PRO A 118 -10.97 5.07 -16.01
C PRO A 118 -10.44 5.91 -17.17
N ASN A 119 -9.16 6.26 -17.14
CA ASN A 119 -8.50 7.05 -18.17
C ASN A 119 -7.66 6.21 -19.14
N LEU A 120 -7.30 4.99 -18.74
CA LEU A 120 -6.50 4.04 -19.51
C LEU A 120 -6.91 2.61 -19.20
N ALA A 121 -7.82 2.04 -19.98
CA ALA A 121 -8.38 0.70 -19.74
C ALA A 121 -7.29 -0.38 -19.59
N LEU A 122 -6.20 -0.27 -20.35
CA LEU A 122 -5.05 -1.18 -20.27
C LEU A 122 -4.40 -1.22 -18.88
N ALA A 123 -4.43 -0.12 -18.11
CA ALA A 123 -3.88 -0.08 -16.76
C ALA A 123 -4.59 -1.05 -15.78
N ALA A 124 -5.77 -1.55 -16.14
CA ALA A 124 -6.46 -2.58 -15.39
C ALA A 124 -5.93 -4.00 -15.63
N LEU A 125 -4.93 -4.21 -16.50
CA LEU A 125 -4.36 -5.53 -16.79
C LEU A 125 -4.02 -6.35 -15.53
N PRO A 126 -3.43 -5.80 -14.47
CA PRO A 126 -3.13 -6.57 -13.25
C PRO A 126 -4.38 -7.03 -12.49
N MET A 127 -5.54 -6.45 -12.78
CA MET A 127 -6.81 -6.77 -12.10
C MET A 127 -7.59 -7.90 -12.77
N VAL A 128 -7.09 -8.50 -13.85
CA VAL A 128 -7.77 -9.64 -14.49
C VAL A 128 -7.87 -10.78 -13.48
N GLY A 129 -9.10 -11.17 -13.17
CA GLY A 129 -9.38 -12.16 -12.13
C GLY A 129 -8.65 -13.48 -12.33
N PHE A 130 -7.95 -13.93 -11.31
CA PHE A 130 -7.16 -15.16 -11.30
C PHE A 130 -6.05 -15.24 -12.38
N ALA A 131 -5.64 -14.11 -12.95
CA ALA A 131 -4.55 -14.12 -13.94
C ALA A 131 -3.21 -14.47 -13.29
N PHE A 132 -2.92 -13.88 -12.12
CA PHE A 132 -1.70 -14.15 -11.38
C PHE A 132 -1.96 -15.15 -10.25
N THR A 133 -1.13 -16.18 -10.15
CA THR A 133 -1.25 -17.25 -9.15
C THR A 133 -0.30 -17.08 -7.96
N GLY A 134 0.62 -16.11 -8.04
CA GLY A 134 1.60 -15.83 -7.00
C GLY A 134 2.50 -14.65 -7.36
N TYR A 135 3.27 -14.20 -6.39
CA TYR A 135 4.15 -13.03 -6.53
C TYR A 135 5.21 -13.18 -7.62
N ASP A 136 5.76 -14.38 -7.83
CA ASP A 136 6.75 -14.63 -8.90
C ASP A 136 6.21 -14.23 -10.27
N ARG A 137 4.94 -14.57 -10.55
CA ARG A 137 4.26 -14.21 -11.79
C ARG A 137 3.99 -12.71 -11.89
N VAL A 138 3.58 -12.11 -10.78
CA VAL A 138 3.37 -10.66 -10.69
C VAL A 138 4.65 -9.91 -10.99
N TRP A 139 5.75 -10.25 -10.32
CA TRP A 139 7.01 -9.54 -10.51
C TRP A 139 7.63 -9.81 -11.88
N ALA A 140 7.54 -11.03 -12.40
CA ALA A 140 7.98 -11.33 -13.76
C ALA A 140 7.22 -10.47 -14.80
N ALA A 141 5.91 -10.24 -14.60
CA ALA A 141 5.11 -9.41 -15.50
C ALA A 141 5.42 -7.92 -15.33
N LEU A 142 5.34 -7.39 -14.09
CA LEU A 142 5.36 -5.95 -13.86
C LEU A 142 6.77 -5.34 -13.84
N ASP A 143 7.78 -6.13 -13.56
CA ASP A 143 9.19 -5.74 -13.75
C ASP A 143 9.68 -6.03 -15.16
N GLY A 144 8.95 -6.85 -15.92
CA GLY A 144 9.23 -7.25 -17.28
C GLY A 144 8.49 -6.45 -18.35
N GLU A 145 8.20 -7.12 -19.47
CA GLU A 145 7.60 -6.53 -20.66
C GLU A 145 6.22 -5.91 -20.40
N ALA A 146 5.36 -6.58 -19.63
CA ALA A 146 4.02 -6.07 -19.31
C ALA A 146 4.09 -4.74 -18.56
N GLY A 147 4.95 -4.64 -17.54
CA GLY A 147 5.15 -3.40 -16.81
C GLY A 147 5.77 -2.30 -17.67
N ALA A 148 6.75 -2.63 -18.54
CA ALA A 148 7.33 -1.66 -19.46
C ALA A 148 6.28 -1.11 -20.42
N PHE A 149 5.44 -1.97 -20.98
CA PHE A 149 4.33 -1.60 -21.86
C PHE A 149 3.33 -0.69 -21.12
N LEU A 150 2.89 -1.08 -19.92
CA LEU A 150 1.97 -0.27 -19.12
C LEU A 150 2.54 1.12 -18.80
N ARG A 151 3.79 1.22 -18.37
CA ARG A 151 4.44 2.49 -18.05
C ARG A 151 4.54 3.41 -19.28
N GLN A 152 4.83 2.84 -20.46
CA GLN A 152 4.85 3.59 -21.71
C GLN A 152 3.45 4.14 -22.06
N GLU A 153 2.41 3.34 -21.96
CA GLU A 153 1.04 3.78 -22.22
C GLU A 153 0.56 4.83 -21.20
N ILE A 154 0.89 4.65 -19.91
CA ILE A 154 0.63 5.64 -18.85
C ILE A 154 1.30 6.98 -19.23
N LYS A 155 2.56 6.95 -19.63
CA LYS A 155 3.28 8.15 -20.04
C LYS A 155 2.65 8.83 -21.26
N VAL A 156 2.34 8.06 -22.29
CA VAL A 156 1.82 8.60 -23.56
C VAL A 156 0.38 9.10 -23.43
N ARG A 157 -0.47 8.34 -22.74
CA ARG A 157 -1.91 8.62 -22.68
C ARG A 157 -2.29 9.56 -21.54
N LEU A 158 -1.60 9.46 -20.39
CA LEU A 158 -1.94 10.23 -19.20
C LEU A 158 -0.97 11.36 -18.90
N GLY A 159 0.19 11.37 -19.57
CA GLY A 159 1.21 12.42 -19.39
C GLY A 159 1.90 12.41 -18.03
N ILE A 160 1.76 11.35 -17.24
CA ILE A 160 2.44 11.14 -15.96
C ILE A 160 3.53 10.08 -16.12
N ILE A 161 4.48 10.04 -15.21
CA ILE A 161 5.61 9.11 -15.25
C ILE A 161 5.46 8.10 -14.13
N ALA A 162 5.19 6.85 -14.46
CA ALA A 162 5.22 5.74 -13.51
C ALA A 162 6.68 5.27 -13.31
N MET A 163 7.10 5.11 -12.03
CA MET A 163 8.42 4.58 -11.70
C MET A 163 8.54 3.12 -12.15
N GLU A 164 9.75 2.63 -12.31
CA GLU A 164 9.99 1.32 -12.91
C GLU A 164 9.40 0.17 -12.10
N ARG A 165 9.62 0.19 -10.79
CA ARG A 165 9.17 -0.86 -9.88
C ARG A 165 7.78 -0.57 -9.33
N CYS A 166 6.85 -1.51 -9.55
CA CYS A 166 5.54 -1.47 -8.94
C CYS A 166 5.64 -1.87 -7.45
N TRP A 167 4.87 -1.19 -6.59
CA TRP A 167 4.80 -1.44 -5.16
C TRP A 167 3.69 -2.44 -4.86
N ASN A 168 3.87 -3.27 -3.82
CA ASN A 168 2.92 -4.30 -3.44
C ASN A 168 1.82 -3.75 -2.52
N PHE A 169 0.58 -4.15 -2.75
CA PHE A 169 -0.49 -3.97 -1.77
C PHE A 169 -1.07 -5.32 -1.30
N GLY A 170 -0.76 -6.38 -2.02
CA GLY A 170 -1.10 -7.75 -1.68
C GLY A 170 -2.11 -8.39 -2.62
N PHE A 171 -2.30 -9.69 -2.43
CA PHE A 171 -3.41 -10.41 -3.07
C PHE A 171 -4.69 -10.23 -2.27
N ARG A 172 -5.79 -10.04 -2.99
CA ARG A 172 -7.12 -9.95 -2.39
C ARG A 172 -7.68 -11.34 -2.11
N GLN A 173 -8.26 -11.49 -0.92
CA GLN A 173 -8.77 -12.73 -0.38
C GLN A 173 -10.27 -12.62 -0.11
N LEU A 174 -10.95 -13.75 0.05
CA LEU A 174 -12.37 -13.79 0.32
C LEU A 174 -12.63 -14.28 1.75
N SER A 175 -13.25 -13.45 2.60
CA SER A 175 -13.66 -13.86 3.94
C SER A 175 -15.17 -13.96 4.07
N THR A 176 -15.64 -14.90 4.90
CA THR A 176 -17.06 -15.17 5.12
C THR A 176 -17.40 -15.36 6.59
N ASN A 177 -18.69 -15.26 6.91
CA ASN A 177 -19.23 -15.40 8.27
C ASN A 177 -19.42 -16.87 8.72
N GLY A 178 -18.86 -17.85 8.01
CA GLY A 178 -18.88 -19.25 8.45
C GLY A 178 -18.84 -20.31 7.34
N LYS A 179 -19.21 -19.95 6.10
CA LYS A 179 -19.10 -20.90 4.97
C LYS A 179 -17.68 -20.89 4.41
N SER A 180 -16.96 -21.99 4.54
CA SER A 180 -15.65 -22.13 3.88
C SER A 180 -15.81 -22.17 2.36
N VAL A 181 -15.02 -21.37 1.66
CA VAL A 181 -14.99 -21.30 0.19
C VAL A 181 -13.79 -22.09 -0.32
N ARG A 182 -14.03 -23.13 -1.12
CA ARG A 182 -12.99 -23.97 -1.75
C ARG A 182 -13.08 -23.99 -3.27
N THR A 183 -14.28 -23.85 -3.81
CA THR A 183 -14.59 -23.87 -5.24
C THR A 183 -15.48 -22.70 -5.63
N ALA A 184 -15.61 -22.42 -6.91
CA ALA A 184 -16.50 -21.37 -7.40
C ALA A 184 -17.99 -21.63 -7.04
N ALA A 185 -18.40 -22.90 -6.92
CA ALA A 185 -19.76 -23.25 -6.52
C ALA A 185 -20.10 -22.81 -5.09
N ASP A 186 -19.11 -22.67 -4.21
CA ASP A 186 -19.33 -22.28 -2.83
C ASP A 186 -19.78 -20.84 -2.67
N ILE A 187 -19.51 -19.98 -3.65
CA ILE A 187 -19.92 -18.57 -3.64
C ILE A 187 -21.15 -18.26 -4.49
N GLU A 188 -21.70 -19.26 -5.21
CA GLU A 188 -22.92 -19.03 -6.02
C GLU A 188 -24.06 -18.58 -5.14
N GLY A 189 -24.70 -17.44 -5.49
CA GLY A 189 -25.77 -16.81 -4.71
C GLY A 189 -25.35 -16.11 -3.41
N MET A 190 -24.06 -16.13 -3.05
CA MET A 190 -23.56 -15.48 -1.85
C MET A 190 -23.52 -13.94 -2.03
N ARG A 191 -24.06 -13.22 -1.07
CA ARG A 191 -23.97 -11.74 -1.04
C ARG A 191 -22.57 -11.35 -0.55
N LEU A 192 -21.74 -10.89 -1.49
CA LEU A 192 -20.36 -10.53 -1.21
C LEU A 192 -20.17 -9.02 -1.33
N ARG A 193 -19.72 -8.40 -0.26
CA ARG A 193 -19.30 -7.01 -0.36
C ARG A 193 -18.08 -6.90 -1.24
N THR A 194 -18.14 -5.95 -2.16
CA THR A 194 -16.97 -5.45 -2.90
C THR A 194 -16.82 -3.95 -2.64
N PRO A 195 -15.62 -3.36 -2.77
CA PRO A 195 -15.54 -1.92 -2.94
C PRO A 195 -16.33 -1.49 -4.19
N PRO A 196 -16.69 -0.20 -4.35
CA PRO A 196 -17.47 0.29 -5.48
C PRO A 196 -16.61 0.36 -6.77
N GLU A 197 -16.03 -0.77 -7.14
CA GLU A 197 -15.13 -0.95 -8.28
C GLU A 197 -15.77 -1.90 -9.30
N ALA A 198 -16.09 -1.35 -10.47
CA ALA A 198 -16.85 -2.07 -11.49
C ALA A 198 -16.22 -3.43 -11.89
N GLU A 199 -14.90 -3.53 -11.89
CA GLU A 199 -14.22 -4.74 -12.33
C GLU A 199 -14.32 -5.87 -11.29
N LEU A 200 -14.29 -5.54 -10.00
CA LEU A 200 -14.52 -6.51 -8.94
C LEU A 200 -16.00 -6.95 -8.90
N VAL A 201 -16.92 -6.01 -9.09
CA VAL A 201 -18.34 -6.33 -9.21
C VAL A 201 -18.57 -7.31 -10.37
N LYS A 202 -18.02 -7.05 -11.56
CA LYS A 202 -18.13 -7.94 -12.74
C LYS A 202 -17.50 -9.31 -12.50
N LEU A 203 -16.36 -9.37 -11.80
CA LEU A 203 -15.71 -10.62 -11.45
C LEU A 203 -16.64 -11.53 -10.65
N PHE A 204 -17.22 -11.01 -9.56
CA PHE A 204 -18.10 -11.79 -8.70
C PHE A 204 -19.45 -12.08 -9.33
N GLN A 205 -19.98 -11.20 -10.20
CA GLN A 205 -21.15 -11.50 -11.02
C GLN A 205 -20.89 -12.66 -11.99
N ALA A 206 -19.73 -12.68 -12.65
CA ALA A 206 -19.34 -13.77 -13.54
C ALA A 206 -19.15 -15.11 -12.79
N LEU A 207 -18.80 -15.05 -11.51
CA LEU A 207 -18.73 -16.19 -10.59
C LEU A 207 -20.09 -16.54 -9.98
N LYS A 208 -21.18 -15.90 -10.42
CA LYS A 208 -22.56 -16.09 -9.96
C LYS A 208 -22.81 -15.74 -8.48
N ALA A 209 -21.91 -15.00 -7.85
CA ALA A 209 -22.20 -14.38 -6.57
C ALA A 209 -23.09 -13.15 -6.75
N LEU A 210 -23.60 -12.59 -5.66
CA LEU A 210 -24.38 -11.37 -5.59
C LEU A 210 -23.53 -10.26 -4.99
N PRO A 211 -22.70 -9.56 -5.77
CA PRO A 211 -21.84 -8.51 -5.26
C PRO A 211 -22.65 -7.30 -4.80
N VAL A 212 -22.33 -6.81 -3.60
CA VAL A 212 -22.91 -5.61 -2.99
C VAL A 212 -21.81 -4.56 -2.88
N ALA A 213 -21.80 -3.60 -3.79
CA ALA A 213 -20.81 -2.53 -3.82
C ALA A 213 -21.06 -1.52 -2.70
N MET A 214 -20.09 -1.36 -1.78
CA MET A 214 -20.19 -0.36 -0.70
C MET A 214 -18.80 0.06 -0.21
N PRO A 215 -18.66 1.31 0.33
CA PRO A 215 -17.44 1.78 0.98
C PRO A 215 -17.02 0.89 2.17
N LEU A 216 -15.73 0.91 2.51
CA LEU A 216 -15.20 0.13 3.63
C LEU A 216 -15.84 0.52 4.98
N GLY A 217 -16.17 1.81 5.15
CA GLY A 217 -16.78 2.32 6.39
C GLY A 217 -18.16 1.71 6.71
N ASP A 218 -18.90 1.26 5.69
CA ASP A 218 -20.24 0.69 5.86
C ASP A 218 -20.20 -0.83 6.10
N LEU A 219 -19.03 -1.46 5.87
CA LEU A 219 -18.91 -2.92 5.83
C LEU A 219 -19.12 -3.59 7.18
N ALA A 220 -18.60 -3.03 8.27
CA ALA A 220 -18.75 -3.62 9.59
C ALA A 220 -20.23 -3.79 9.97
N ASN A 221 -21.03 -2.75 9.78
CA ASN A 221 -22.47 -2.78 10.01
C ASN A 221 -23.19 -3.77 9.05
N ALA A 222 -22.79 -3.84 7.78
CA ALA A 222 -23.38 -4.75 6.81
C ALA A 222 -23.10 -6.24 7.15
N LEU A 223 -21.95 -6.54 7.72
CA LEU A 223 -21.60 -7.87 8.21
C LEU A 223 -22.36 -8.24 9.49
N GLU A 224 -22.45 -7.30 10.44
CA GLU A 224 -23.17 -7.49 11.70
C GLU A 224 -24.66 -7.73 11.48
N THR A 225 -25.29 -6.92 10.62
CA THR A 225 -26.71 -7.06 10.26
C THR A 225 -26.98 -8.19 9.27
N ARG A 226 -25.94 -8.88 8.81
CA ARG A 226 -26.02 -9.92 7.80
C ARG A 226 -26.64 -9.44 6.48
N ALA A 227 -26.47 -8.17 6.14
CA ALA A 227 -26.80 -7.65 4.81
C ALA A 227 -25.89 -8.26 3.74
N VAL A 228 -24.68 -8.66 4.11
CA VAL A 228 -23.73 -9.43 3.29
C VAL A 228 -23.24 -10.66 4.04
N ASP A 229 -22.87 -11.72 3.31
CA ASP A 229 -22.43 -13.00 3.85
C ASP A 229 -20.89 -13.06 3.98
N GLY A 230 -20.21 -12.16 3.29
CA GLY A 230 -18.75 -12.07 3.26
C GLY A 230 -18.26 -10.84 2.52
N GLN A 231 -16.95 -10.75 2.39
CA GLN A 231 -16.29 -9.64 1.69
C GLN A 231 -14.98 -10.09 1.04
N GLU A 232 -14.46 -9.28 0.14
CA GLU A 232 -13.15 -9.46 -0.47
C GLU A 232 -12.24 -8.27 -0.13
N SER A 233 -11.00 -8.56 0.24
CA SER A 233 -9.97 -7.55 0.54
C SER A 233 -8.60 -8.21 0.76
N VAL A 234 -7.56 -7.40 0.95
CA VAL A 234 -6.27 -7.86 1.45
C VAL A 234 -6.36 -8.17 2.95
N VAL A 235 -5.59 -9.15 3.43
CA VAL A 235 -5.63 -9.61 4.83
C VAL A 235 -5.37 -8.48 5.85
N PRO A 236 -4.39 -7.56 5.64
CA PRO A 236 -4.17 -6.47 6.57
C PRO A 236 -5.37 -5.55 6.77
N LEU A 237 -6.18 -5.31 5.73
CA LEU A 237 -7.40 -4.50 5.88
C LEU A 237 -8.51 -5.24 6.64
N LEU A 238 -8.61 -6.57 6.48
CA LEU A 238 -9.52 -7.39 7.26
C LEU A 238 -9.23 -7.24 8.77
N LYS A 239 -7.94 -7.21 9.13
CA LYS A 239 -7.49 -7.01 10.50
C LYS A 239 -7.69 -5.57 10.97
N ALA A 240 -7.13 -4.59 10.24
CA ALA A 240 -7.12 -3.18 10.64
C ALA A 240 -8.52 -2.59 10.80
N ALA A 241 -9.48 -3.03 9.99
CA ALA A 241 -10.89 -2.61 10.08
C ALA A 241 -11.72 -3.44 11.07
N GLY A 242 -11.12 -4.38 11.82
CA GLY A 242 -11.81 -5.22 12.83
C GLY A 242 -12.85 -6.18 12.23
N LEU A 243 -12.85 -6.42 10.92
CA LEU A 243 -13.89 -7.17 10.22
C LEU A 243 -13.89 -8.66 10.57
N TRP A 244 -12.76 -9.17 11.05
CA TRP A 244 -12.58 -10.56 11.48
C TRP A 244 -13.54 -10.97 12.61
N GLN A 245 -14.03 -10.00 13.42
CA GLN A 245 -14.97 -10.26 14.50
C GLN A 245 -16.30 -10.86 14.00
N GLN A 246 -16.73 -10.49 12.79
CA GLN A 246 -17.93 -10.97 12.12
C GLN A 246 -17.66 -12.07 11.08
N GLN A 247 -16.37 -12.38 10.84
CA GLN A 247 -15.96 -13.40 9.88
C GLN A 247 -15.42 -14.64 10.59
N LYS A 248 -15.55 -15.81 9.98
CA LYS A 248 -15.08 -17.09 10.55
C LYS A 248 -14.04 -17.78 9.68
N THR A 249 -14.10 -17.54 8.38
CA THR A 249 -13.18 -18.16 7.42
C THR A 249 -12.64 -17.13 6.45
N CYS A 250 -11.41 -17.33 6.00
CA CYS A 250 -10.78 -16.59 4.93
C CYS A 250 -10.18 -17.56 3.91
N ALA A 251 -10.74 -17.60 2.72
CA ALA A 251 -10.22 -18.37 1.61
C ALA A 251 -9.11 -17.56 0.91
N LEU A 252 -7.92 -18.14 0.82
CA LEU A 252 -6.77 -17.56 0.12
C LEU A 252 -6.98 -17.71 -1.39
N THR A 253 -7.89 -16.92 -1.92
CA THR A 253 -8.34 -16.97 -3.31
C THR A 253 -7.33 -16.38 -4.27
N ASN A 254 -6.53 -15.41 -3.83
CA ASN A 254 -5.61 -14.65 -4.69
C ASN A 254 -6.31 -14.21 -5.99
N HIS A 255 -7.59 -13.86 -5.91
CA HIS A 255 -8.43 -13.63 -7.08
C HIS A 255 -8.03 -12.40 -7.88
N VAL A 256 -7.42 -11.40 -7.22
CA VAL A 256 -6.83 -10.22 -7.84
C VAL A 256 -5.59 -9.85 -7.03
N TRP A 257 -4.51 -9.51 -7.73
CA TRP A 257 -3.37 -8.84 -7.12
C TRP A 257 -3.55 -7.33 -7.20
N ASP A 258 -3.26 -6.65 -6.11
CA ASP A 258 -3.34 -5.20 -6.01
C ASP A 258 -1.95 -4.59 -5.77
N GLY A 259 -1.69 -3.45 -6.39
CA GLY A 259 -0.43 -2.75 -6.27
C GLY A 259 -0.49 -1.32 -6.75
N HIS A 260 0.60 -0.61 -6.52
CA HIS A 260 0.72 0.81 -6.81
C HIS A 260 1.94 1.08 -7.69
N TRP A 261 1.79 1.93 -8.71
CA TRP A 261 2.93 2.65 -9.26
C TRP A 261 3.08 3.98 -8.55
N ILE A 262 4.28 4.31 -8.08
CA ILE A 262 4.57 5.70 -7.74
C ILE A 262 4.64 6.46 -9.05
N CYS A 263 3.67 7.32 -9.25
CA CYS A 263 3.55 8.15 -10.44
C CYS A 263 3.91 9.59 -10.11
N VAL A 264 4.65 10.22 -11.02
CA VAL A 264 5.08 11.62 -10.94
C VAL A 264 4.33 12.44 -12.00
N ALA A 265 3.84 13.61 -11.63
CA ALA A 265 3.22 14.54 -12.56
C ALA A 265 4.19 14.90 -13.70
N GLY A 266 3.70 14.86 -14.93
CA GLY A 266 4.56 15.10 -16.08
C GLY A 266 5.25 16.47 -16.09
N LYS A 267 4.57 17.51 -15.54
CA LYS A 267 5.17 18.84 -15.36
C LYS A 267 6.34 18.78 -14.37
N SER A 268 6.15 18.16 -13.22
CA SER A 268 7.17 18.05 -12.18
C SER A 268 8.39 17.28 -12.68
N TRP A 269 8.16 16.18 -13.43
CA TRP A 269 9.23 15.40 -14.03
C TRP A 269 10.02 16.16 -15.12
N ARG A 270 9.33 16.91 -16.00
CA ARG A 270 10.01 17.70 -17.04
C ARG A 270 10.85 18.83 -16.46
N ASN A 271 10.38 19.45 -15.37
CA ASN A 271 11.08 20.55 -14.71
C ASN A 271 12.21 20.10 -13.78
N LEU A 272 12.29 18.79 -13.48
CA LEU A 272 13.37 18.24 -12.67
C LEU A 272 14.67 18.23 -13.48
N PRO A 273 15.79 18.77 -12.95
CA PRO A 273 17.11 18.66 -13.56
C PRO A 273 17.48 17.23 -13.91
N ASP A 274 18.16 17.04 -15.04
CA ASP A 274 18.46 15.69 -15.57
C ASP A 274 19.35 14.87 -14.63
N ASP A 275 20.23 15.52 -13.87
CA ASP A 275 21.08 14.87 -12.85
C ASP A 275 20.28 14.35 -11.64
N LEU A 276 19.12 14.92 -11.35
CA LEU A 276 18.24 14.50 -10.24
C LEU A 276 17.24 13.42 -10.65
N LYS A 277 16.89 13.27 -11.92
CA LYS A 277 15.96 12.23 -12.39
C LYS A 277 16.39 10.81 -11.99
N PRO A 278 17.65 10.39 -12.22
CA PRO A 278 18.09 9.06 -11.77
C PRO A 278 18.13 8.92 -10.24
N VAL A 279 18.36 10.00 -9.47
CA VAL A 279 18.30 9.99 -8.01
C VAL A 279 16.89 9.64 -7.54
N VAL A 280 15.88 10.35 -8.06
CA VAL A 280 14.48 10.13 -7.72
C VAL A 280 14.01 8.74 -8.13
N ALA A 281 14.32 8.34 -9.38
CA ALA A 281 13.93 7.02 -9.90
C ALA A 281 14.53 5.89 -9.07
N ARG A 282 15.83 5.97 -8.74
CA ARG A 282 16.51 4.97 -7.91
C ARG A 282 15.90 4.90 -6.52
N ALA A 283 15.70 6.03 -5.85
CA ALA A 283 15.16 6.05 -4.49
C ALA A 283 13.77 5.38 -4.42
N PHE A 284 12.86 5.66 -5.35
CA PHE A 284 11.57 5.00 -5.40
C PHE A 284 11.66 3.51 -5.77
N ASN A 285 12.55 3.14 -6.68
CA ASN A 285 12.70 1.75 -7.11
C ASN A 285 13.32 0.87 -6.02
N ASP A 286 14.33 1.36 -5.30
CA ASP A 286 14.97 0.63 -4.20
C ASP A 286 13.99 0.48 -3.02
N ALA A 287 13.28 1.56 -2.68
CA ALA A 287 12.23 1.52 -1.66
C ALA A 287 11.09 0.54 -2.04
N ALA A 288 10.74 0.42 -3.33
CA ALA A 288 9.75 -0.55 -3.81
C ALA A 288 10.17 -2.00 -3.51
N LEU A 289 11.43 -2.36 -3.72
CA LEU A 289 11.93 -3.71 -3.47
C LEU A 289 11.88 -4.08 -1.98
N ASN A 290 12.17 -3.13 -1.11
CA ASN A 290 12.06 -3.30 0.34
C ASN A 290 10.57 -3.37 0.75
N GLN A 291 9.74 -2.48 0.22
CA GLN A 291 8.30 -2.45 0.50
C GLN A 291 7.60 -3.76 0.13
N ARG A 292 7.97 -4.40 -0.98
CA ARG A 292 7.42 -5.71 -1.39
C ARG A 292 7.66 -6.77 -0.33
N LYS A 293 8.87 -6.84 0.24
CA LYS A 293 9.23 -7.77 1.32
C LYS A 293 8.43 -7.48 2.57
N ASP A 294 8.44 -6.22 3.01
CA ASP A 294 7.71 -5.81 4.21
C ASP A 294 6.21 -6.09 4.09
N THR A 295 5.60 -5.86 2.92
CA THR A 295 4.18 -6.14 2.72
C THR A 295 3.90 -7.63 2.81
N MET A 296 4.73 -8.49 2.23
CA MET A 296 4.57 -9.94 2.34
C MET A 296 4.72 -10.43 3.78
N GLU A 297 5.67 -9.87 4.53
CA GLU A 297 5.87 -10.17 5.95
C GLU A 297 4.71 -9.65 6.80
N TYR A 298 4.20 -8.47 6.50
CA TYR A 298 3.04 -7.88 7.17
C TYR A 298 1.76 -8.68 6.91
N ASP A 299 1.50 -9.10 5.66
CA ASP A 299 0.39 -10.00 5.31
C ASP A 299 0.47 -11.31 6.12
N ALA A 300 1.65 -11.95 6.15
CA ALA A 300 1.85 -13.19 6.89
C ALA A 300 1.71 -13.00 8.41
N SER A 301 2.13 -11.86 8.95
CA SER A 301 1.93 -11.53 10.37
C SER A 301 0.46 -11.34 10.69
N CYS A 302 -0.27 -10.56 9.88
CA CYS A 302 -1.70 -10.35 10.06
C CYS A 302 -2.47 -11.67 9.97
N GLN A 303 -2.10 -12.58 9.05
CA GLN A 303 -2.70 -13.90 8.95
C GLN A 303 -2.52 -14.70 10.24
N ARG A 304 -1.30 -14.82 10.76
CA ARG A 304 -1.02 -15.55 12.02
C ARG A 304 -1.79 -14.99 13.22
N GLU A 305 -1.88 -13.66 13.31
CA GLU A 305 -2.63 -13.01 14.38
C GLU A 305 -4.13 -13.29 14.27
N LEU A 306 -4.69 -13.22 13.07
CA LEU A 306 -6.09 -13.56 12.82
C LEU A 306 -6.39 -15.04 13.05
N GLU A 307 -5.45 -15.95 12.76
CA GLU A 307 -5.57 -17.38 13.10
C GLU A 307 -5.60 -17.57 14.63
N ALA A 308 -4.75 -16.86 15.36
CA ALA A 308 -4.76 -16.88 16.83
C ALA A 308 -6.08 -16.32 17.42
N ASP A 309 -6.70 -15.36 16.72
CA ASP A 309 -8.01 -14.80 17.06
C ASP A 309 -9.19 -15.69 16.60
N GLY A 310 -8.90 -16.84 16.01
CA GLY A 310 -9.90 -17.87 15.67
C GLY A 310 -10.44 -17.81 14.23
N LEU A 311 -9.87 -17.01 13.35
CA LEU A 311 -10.20 -17.03 11.93
C LEU A 311 -9.53 -18.23 11.24
N THR A 312 -10.28 -19.01 10.49
CA THR A 312 -9.73 -20.17 9.76
C THR A 312 -9.36 -19.79 8.33
N PHE A 313 -8.11 -20.03 7.94
CA PHE A 313 -7.65 -19.85 6.57
C PHE A 313 -7.67 -21.19 5.80
N ASN A 314 -8.00 -21.11 4.52
CA ASN A 314 -7.93 -22.28 3.63
C ASN A 314 -7.54 -21.89 2.20
N THR A 315 -6.98 -22.84 1.47
CA THR A 315 -6.72 -22.73 0.04
C THR A 315 -7.94 -23.11 -0.79
N ILE A 316 -7.92 -22.75 -2.08
CA ILE A 316 -9.01 -22.98 -3.02
C ILE A 316 -8.55 -23.82 -4.23
N ASP A 317 -9.53 -24.35 -4.97
CA ASP A 317 -9.34 -24.87 -6.33
C ASP A 317 -9.47 -23.72 -7.35
N THR A 318 -8.35 -23.07 -7.68
CA THR A 318 -8.31 -21.98 -8.66
C THR A 318 -8.85 -22.39 -10.04
N ALA A 319 -8.70 -23.68 -10.43
CA ALA A 319 -9.16 -24.16 -11.72
C ALA A 319 -10.69 -24.10 -11.83
N SER A 320 -11.41 -24.36 -10.72
CA SER A 320 -12.87 -24.26 -10.67
C SER A 320 -13.34 -22.82 -10.95
N PHE A 321 -12.68 -21.83 -10.37
CA PHE A 321 -13.00 -20.41 -10.59
C PHE A 321 -12.72 -19.99 -12.03
N ARG A 322 -11.54 -20.31 -12.57
CA ARG A 322 -11.20 -20.02 -13.97
C ARG A 322 -12.17 -20.67 -14.94
N SER A 323 -12.62 -21.91 -14.67
CA SER A 323 -13.60 -22.60 -15.50
C SER A 323 -14.94 -21.87 -15.58
N VAL A 324 -15.44 -21.38 -14.45
CA VAL A 324 -16.70 -20.61 -14.41
C VAL A 324 -16.53 -19.28 -15.14
N LEU A 325 -15.44 -18.54 -14.91
CA LEU A 325 -15.14 -17.29 -15.58
C LEU A 325 -15.04 -17.44 -17.10
N ARG A 326 -14.38 -18.50 -17.56
CA ARG A 326 -14.27 -18.82 -18.98
C ARG A 326 -15.64 -19.06 -19.61
N LYS A 327 -16.47 -19.90 -18.98
CA LYS A 327 -17.85 -20.18 -19.46
C LYS A 327 -18.75 -18.95 -19.44
N ALA A 328 -18.49 -17.99 -18.55
CA ALA A 328 -19.22 -16.73 -18.48
C ALA A 328 -18.75 -15.68 -19.51
N GLY A 329 -17.74 -15.97 -20.33
CA GLY A 329 -17.16 -15.00 -21.28
C GLY A 329 -16.42 -13.85 -20.60
N TYR A 330 -16.02 -14.04 -19.34
CA TYR A 330 -15.34 -13.00 -18.55
C TYR A 330 -14.01 -12.61 -19.18
N TYR A 331 -13.20 -13.58 -19.57
CA TYR A 331 -11.89 -13.35 -20.18
C TYR A 331 -12.00 -12.71 -21.57
N ASP A 332 -13.00 -13.08 -22.37
CA ASP A 332 -13.29 -12.41 -23.64
C ASP A 332 -13.64 -10.94 -23.44
N SER A 333 -14.39 -10.61 -22.38
CA SER A 333 -14.73 -9.22 -22.05
C SER A 333 -13.49 -8.42 -21.67
N TRP A 334 -12.53 -9.04 -20.96
CA TRP A 334 -11.26 -8.42 -20.63
C TRP A 334 -10.36 -8.21 -21.84
N ARG A 335 -10.26 -9.22 -22.75
CA ARG A 335 -9.52 -9.08 -23.99
C ARG A 335 -10.01 -7.88 -24.80
N ARG A 336 -11.34 -7.74 -24.97
CA ARG A 336 -11.91 -6.57 -25.63
C ARG A 336 -11.59 -5.25 -24.93
N LYS A 337 -11.52 -5.26 -23.60
CA LYS A 337 -11.25 -4.07 -22.80
C LYS A 337 -9.80 -3.59 -22.89
N ILE A 338 -8.83 -4.51 -22.73
CA ILE A 338 -7.39 -4.14 -22.69
C ILE A 338 -6.71 -4.25 -24.06
N GLY A 339 -7.45 -4.72 -25.08
CA GLY A 339 -6.93 -4.92 -26.44
C GLY A 339 -6.11 -6.20 -26.62
N ASP A 340 -5.92 -6.59 -27.87
CA ASP A 340 -5.21 -7.85 -28.19
C ASP A 340 -3.74 -7.84 -27.74
N ASP A 341 -3.05 -6.70 -27.87
CA ASP A 341 -1.65 -6.58 -27.43
C ASP A 341 -1.52 -6.71 -25.90
N GLY A 342 -2.42 -6.04 -25.16
CA GLY A 342 -2.49 -6.15 -23.71
C GLY A 342 -2.81 -7.59 -23.28
N TRP A 343 -3.75 -8.24 -23.97
CA TRP A 343 -4.13 -9.61 -23.69
C TRP A 343 -2.98 -10.60 -23.99
N ALA A 344 -2.37 -10.49 -25.16
CA ALA A 344 -1.22 -11.33 -25.52
C ALA A 344 -0.05 -11.15 -24.53
N THR A 345 0.19 -9.92 -24.09
CA THR A 345 1.21 -9.63 -23.07
C THR A 345 0.86 -10.27 -21.73
N LEU A 346 -0.40 -10.21 -21.28
CA LEU A 346 -0.85 -10.86 -20.04
C LEU A 346 -0.65 -12.38 -20.08
N LEU A 347 -1.02 -13.03 -21.19
CA LEU A 347 -0.95 -14.50 -21.34
C LEU A 347 0.46 -15.08 -21.21
N LYS A 348 1.52 -14.28 -21.51
CA LYS A 348 2.92 -14.70 -21.28
C LYS A 348 3.20 -15.03 -19.81
N TYR A 349 2.47 -14.41 -18.88
CA TYR A 349 2.70 -14.52 -17.44
C TYR A 349 1.59 -15.29 -16.72
N SER A 350 0.33 -15.13 -17.13
CA SER A 350 -0.81 -15.83 -16.51
C SER A 350 -0.92 -17.30 -16.93
N GLY A 351 -0.33 -17.65 -18.09
CA GLY A 351 -0.71 -18.83 -18.83
C GLY A 351 -2.10 -18.70 -19.46
N PRO A 352 -2.63 -19.78 -20.09
CA PRO A 352 -3.94 -19.74 -20.76
C PRO A 352 -5.07 -19.39 -19.77
N LEU A 353 -5.89 -18.42 -20.15
CA LEU A 353 -7.10 -17.99 -19.42
C LEU A 353 -8.37 -18.34 -20.20
N ASP A 354 -8.28 -18.41 -21.52
CA ASP A 354 -9.29 -18.80 -22.52
C ASP A 354 -9.37 -20.30 -22.79
#